data_361c8c018b3a4b124d223b2261e46627
#
_entry.id   361c8c018b3a4b124d223b2261e46627
#
_cell.length_a   1.000
_cell.length_b   1.000
_cell.length_c   1.000
_cell.angle_alpha   90.00
_cell.angle_beta   90.00
_cell.angle_gamma   90.00
#
_symmetry.space_group_name_H-M   'P 1'
#
loop_
_entity.id
_entity.type
_entity.pdbx_description
1 polymer ?
#
loop_
_entity_poly.entity_id
_entity_poly.type
_entity_poly.pdbx_seq_one_letter_code
_entity_poly.pdbx_strand_id
1 'polypeptide(L)'
;MFRDLRLLLAGCILAVAPGAAAASPVTQADEIRLAQDELAALGARFGDQHPRLVEARLRASVWQRLGKEGRQEPLILQRAWVERDLLRLRYLEKHPDLVAQVARVAAMEGQLRSVPASPEALLEAVGELAARGTRLAEQHPKYLDQARKVAALRRHLLAPGTDGAELRLARALQEYYGGRYDANHPKMLELAGQIAALEKK
;
A
#
# COMPACT_ATOMS: atom_id res chain seq x y z
N MET A 1 24.54 -7.28 -22.84
CA MET A 1 23.49 -6.54 -23.57
C MET A 1 22.16 -6.83 -22.89
N PHE A 2 21.89 -6.23 -21.72
CA PHE A 2 20.66 -6.39 -20.96
C PHE A 2 19.94 -5.05 -20.98
N ARG A 3 18.89 -5.00 -21.78
CA ARG A 3 18.00 -3.84 -21.94
C ARG A 3 16.95 -3.83 -20.85
N ASP A 4 16.93 -2.75 -20.14
CA ASP A 4 15.87 -2.09 -19.41
C ASP A 4 14.51 -2.83 -19.29
N LEU A 5 14.30 -3.50 -18.17
CA LEU A 5 12.97 -3.86 -17.69
C LEU A 5 12.55 -2.77 -16.69
N ARG A 6 12.09 -1.64 -17.23
CA ARG A 6 11.40 -0.61 -16.43
C ARG A 6 10.08 -1.21 -15.96
N LEU A 7 10.05 -1.62 -14.72
CA LEU A 7 8.81 -1.89 -13.98
C LEU A 7 8.01 -0.59 -13.92
N LEU A 8 6.99 -0.50 -14.76
CA LEU A 8 5.88 0.43 -14.62
C LEU A 8 5.11 0.05 -13.34
N LEU A 9 5.47 0.65 -12.21
CA LEU A 9 4.58 0.80 -11.08
C LEU A 9 3.48 1.77 -11.54
N ALA A 10 2.46 1.20 -12.17
CA ALA A 10 1.21 1.91 -12.41
C ALA A 10 0.60 2.22 -11.04
N GLY A 11 0.75 3.45 -10.60
CA GLY A 11 -0.04 4.00 -9.52
C GLY A 11 -1.50 3.86 -9.92
N CYS A 12 -2.23 2.93 -9.29
CA CYS A 12 -3.68 2.90 -9.37
C CYS A 12 -4.23 4.17 -8.76
N ILE A 13 -4.40 5.19 -9.60
CA ILE A 13 -5.30 6.30 -9.34
C ILE A 13 -6.68 5.69 -9.44
N LEU A 14 -7.32 5.43 -8.32
CA LEU A 14 -8.75 5.13 -8.25
C LEU A 14 -9.50 6.37 -8.74
N ALA A 15 -9.76 6.42 -10.04
CA ALA A 15 -10.81 7.28 -10.59
C ALA A 15 -12.14 6.65 -10.15
N VAL A 16 -12.74 7.21 -9.11
CA VAL A 16 -14.12 6.87 -8.70
C VAL A 16 -15.04 7.47 -9.74
N ALA A 17 -15.42 6.69 -10.74
CA ALA A 17 -16.51 7.04 -11.63
C ALA A 17 -17.83 6.98 -10.84
N PRO A 18 -18.70 8.01 -10.93
CA PRO A 18 -20.02 7.96 -10.31
C PRO A 18 -20.88 6.91 -11.02
N GLY A 19 -21.19 5.83 -10.33
CA GLY A 19 -22.06 4.75 -10.84
C GLY A 19 -21.47 3.34 -10.87
N ALA A 20 -20.22 3.12 -10.47
CA ALA A 20 -19.70 1.77 -10.29
C ALA A 20 -20.35 1.16 -9.04
N ALA A 21 -21.04 0.03 -9.18
CA ALA A 21 -21.37 -0.83 -8.07
C ALA A 21 -20.11 -1.02 -7.24
N ALA A 22 -20.18 -0.71 -5.93
CA ALA A 22 -19.04 -0.79 -5.05
C ALA A 22 -18.45 -2.20 -5.16
N ALA A 23 -17.26 -2.31 -5.78
CA ALA A 23 -16.55 -3.57 -5.84
C ALA A 23 -16.35 -4.03 -4.40
N SER A 24 -16.75 -5.25 -4.09
CA SER A 24 -16.53 -5.82 -2.76
C SER A 24 -15.06 -5.70 -2.39
N PRO A 25 -14.72 -5.31 -1.15
CA PRO A 25 -13.34 -5.19 -0.76
C PRO A 25 -12.62 -6.53 -0.94
N VAL A 26 -11.44 -6.50 -1.55
CA VAL A 26 -10.60 -7.69 -1.73
C VAL A 26 -10.27 -8.26 -0.36
N THR A 27 -10.48 -9.54 -0.19
CA THR A 27 -10.26 -10.25 1.09
C THR A 27 -8.96 -11.07 1.07
N GLN A 28 -8.52 -11.51 2.24
CA GLN A 28 -7.41 -12.46 2.35
C GLN A 28 -7.71 -13.76 1.58
N ALA A 29 -8.95 -14.23 1.59
CA ALA A 29 -9.36 -15.42 0.84
C ALA A 29 -9.21 -15.24 -0.67
N ASP A 30 -9.50 -14.04 -1.18
CA ASP A 30 -9.29 -13.72 -2.60
C ASP A 30 -7.80 -13.73 -2.98
N GLU A 31 -6.92 -13.20 -2.11
CA GLU A 31 -5.47 -13.25 -2.32
C GLU A 31 -4.93 -14.69 -2.34
N ILE A 32 -5.42 -15.53 -1.43
CA ILE A 32 -5.06 -16.95 -1.40
C ILE A 32 -5.49 -17.63 -2.70
N ARG A 33 -6.72 -17.42 -3.15
CA ARG A 33 -7.25 -17.99 -4.40
C ARG A 33 -6.44 -17.52 -5.60
N LEU A 34 -6.21 -16.22 -5.74
CA LEU A 34 -5.42 -15.65 -6.83
C LEU A 34 -4.00 -16.22 -6.89
N ALA A 35 -3.35 -16.38 -5.74
CA ALA A 35 -2.02 -16.97 -5.67
C ALA A 35 -2.01 -18.45 -6.06
N GLN A 36 -3.07 -19.21 -5.74
CA GLN A 36 -3.23 -20.61 -6.15
C GLN A 36 -3.50 -20.73 -7.64
N ASP A 37 -4.36 -19.89 -8.20
CA ASP A 37 -4.67 -19.87 -9.64
C ASP A 37 -3.43 -19.49 -10.46
N GLU A 38 -2.65 -18.50 -10.02
CA GLU A 38 -1.35 -18.15 -10.63
C GLU A 38 -0.38 -19.33 -10.60
N LEU A 39 -0.27 -20.01 -9.45
CA LEU A 39 0.59 -21.19 -9.30
C LEU A 39 0.19 -22.31 -10.25
N ALA A 40 -1.09 -22.61 -10.35
CA ALA A 40 -1.62 -23.64 -11.25
C ALA A 40 -1.35 -23.31 -12.72
N ALA A 41 -1.62 -22.06 -13.12
CA ALA A 41 -1.38 -21.56 -14.48
C ALA A 41 0.10 -21.62 -14.88
N LEU A 42 1.00 -21.25 -13.97
CA LEU A 42 2.45 -21.31 -14.23
C LEU A 42 2.97 -22.74 -14.19
N GLY A 43 2.45 -23.60 -13.31
CA GLY A 43 2.80 -25.02 -13.24
C GLY A 43 2.46 -25.81 -14.52
N ALA A 44 1.39 -25.41 -15.22
CA ALA A 44 1.04 -26.00 -16.51
C ALA A 44 1.98 -25.58 -17.66
N ARG A 45 2.78 -24.52 -17.48
CA ARG A 45 3.60 -23.90 -18.55
C ARG A 45 5.10 -24.06 -18.36
N PHE A 46 5.55 -24.20 -17.12
CA PHE A 46 6.96 -24.16 -16.78
C PHE A 46 7.38 -25.38 -15.96
N GLY A 47 8.61 -25.82 -16.13
CA GLY A 47 9.22 -26.86 -15.30
C GLY A 47 9.47 -26.38 -13.87
N ASP A 48 9.65 -27.33 -12.95
CA ASP A 48 9.69 -27.11 -11.50
C ASP A 48 10.71 -26.08 -11.00
N GLN A 49 11.81 -25.93 -11.70
CA GLN A 49 12.90 -25.01 -11.35
C GLN A 49 12.78 -23.63 -12.02
N HIS A 50 11.71 -23.39 -12.77
CA HIS A 50 11.55 -22.09 -13.43
C HIS A 50 11.35 -20.99 -12.39
N PRO A 51 12.10 -19.86 -12.44
CA PRO A 51 12.08 -18.83 -11.41
C PRO A 51 10.68 -18.28 -11.10
N ARG A 52 9.85 -18.07 -12.13
CA ARG A 52 8.47 -17.60 -11.93
C ARG A 52 7.61 -18.61 -11.18
N LEU A 53 7.80 -19.91 -11.42
CA LEU A 53 7.06 -20.96 -10.73
C LEU A 53 7.50 -21.06 -9.25
N VAL A 54 8.80 -20.94 -9.00
CA VAL A 54 9.35 -20.91 -7.62
C VAL A 54 8.77 -19.73 -6.84
N GLU A 55 8.71 -18.54 -7.44
CA GLU A 55 8.10 -17.37 -6.81
C GLU A 55 6.60 -17.54 -6.56
N ALA A 56 5.86 -18.08 -7.51
CA ALA A 56 4.42 -18.34 -7.34
C ALA A 56 4.18 -19.37 -6.22
N ARG A 57 5.01 -20.42 -6.12
CA ARG A 57 4.95 -21.39 -5.00
C ARG A 57 5.18 -20.71 -3.65
N LEU A 58 6.19 -19.85 -3.56
CA LEU A 58 6.46 -19.12 -2.32
C LEU A 58 5.28 -18.20 -1.98
N ARG A 59 4.79 -17.41 -2.96
CA ARG A 59 3.63 -16.53 -2.77
C ARG A 59 2.42 -17.31 -2.24
N ALA A 60 2.05 -18.40 -2.89
CA ALA A 60 0.93 -19.24 -2.48
C ALA A 60 1.15 -19.83 -1.06
N SER A 61 2.37 -20.29 -0.76
CA SER A 61 2.69 -20.86 0.56
C SER A 61 2.62 -19.83 1.68
N VAL A 62 3.10 -18.59 1.45
CA VAL A 62 3.02 -17.50 2.44
C VAL A 62 1.56 -17.12 2.69
N TRP A 63 0.76 -16.93 1.63
CA TRP A 63 -0.67 -16.64 1.78
C TRP A 63 -1.43 -17.74 2.52
N GLN A 64 -1.17 -19.01 2.20
CA GLN A 64 -1.79 -20.13 2.91
C GLN A 64 -1.39 -20.18 4.39
N ARG A 65 -0.12 -19.90 4.71
CA ARG A 65 0.34 -19.81 6.09
C ARG A 65 -0.39 -18.71 6.86
N LEU A 66 -0.47 -17.49 6.30
CA LEU A 66 -1.20 -16.37 6.90
C LEU A 66 -2.68 -16.70 7.14
N GLY A 67 -3.31 -17.39 6.19
CA GLY A 67 -4.69 -17.85 6.34
C GLY A 67 -4.86 -18.89 7.46
N LYS A 68 -3.95 -19.86 7.58
CA LYS A 68 -3.96 -20.88 8.65
C LYS A 68 -3.70 -20.29 10.04
N GLU A 69 -2.84 -19.27 10.12
CA GLU A 69 -2.55 -18.57 11.38
C GLU A 69 -3.72 -17.68 11.83
N GLY A 70 -4.75 -17.52 11.02
CA GLY A 70 -5.92 -16.68 11.33
C GLY A 70 -5.55 -15.21 11.55
N ARG A 71 -4.56 -14.70 10.80
CA ARG A 71 -4.07 -13.34 10.93
C ARG A 71 -5.17 -12.34 10.67
N GLN A 72 -5.37 -11.42 11.64
CA GLN A 72 -6.38 -10.36 11.61
C GLN A 72 -5.81 -8.99 11.20
N GLU A 73 -4.51 -8.93 10.94
CA GLU A 73 -3.84 -7.70 10.51
C GLU A 73 -4.41 -7.20 9.18
N PRO A 74 -4.42 -5.87 8.95
CA PRO A 74 -4.89 -5.28 7.70
C PRO A 74 -4.23 -5.91 6.47
N LEU A 75 -5.01 -6.11 5.41
CA LEU A 75 -4.57 -6.79 4.20
C LEU A 75 -3.32 -6.15 3.57
N ILE A 76 -3.21 -4.83 3.69
CA ILE A 76 -2.03 -4.08 3.19
C ILE A 76 -0.73 -4.50 3.91
N LEU A 77 -0.77 -4.80 5.20
CA LEU A 77 0.40 -5.31 5.93
C LEU A 77 0.70 -6.76 5.54
N GLN A 78 -0.31 -7.59 5.37
CA GLN A 78 -0.13 -8.97 4.91
C GLN A 78 0.52 -9.02 3.52
N ARG A 79 0.09 -8.16 2.58
CA ARG A 79 0.73 -7.98 1.27
C ARG A 79 2.19 -7.54 1.40
N ALA A 80 2.48 -6.64 2.34
CA ALA A 80 3.86 -6.19 2.58
C ALA A 80 4.76 -7.32 3.11
N TRP A 81 4.25 -8.24 3.92
CA TRP A 81 4.98 -9.44 4.35
C TRP A 81 5.28 -10.39 3.19
N VAL A 82 4.27 -10.66 2.35
CA VAL A 82 4.44 -11.50 1.17
C VAL A 82 5.52 -10.94 0.25
N GLU A 83 5.48 -9.64 -0.04
CA GLU A 83 6.48 -8.97 -0.87
C GLU A 83 7.89 -9.02 -0.25
N ARG A 84 8.01 -8.81 1.06
CA ARG A 84 9.29 -8.96 1.78
C ARG A 84 9.87 -10.37 1.61
N ASP A 85 9.03 -11.40 1.75
CA ASP A 85 9.48 -12.78 1.68
C ASP A 85 9.86 -13.17 0.22
N LEU A 86 9.17 -12.62 -0.79
CA LEU A 86 9.55 -12.74 -2.20
C LEU A 86 10.89 -12.05 -2.51
N LEU A 87 11.11 -10.85 -1.95
CA LEU A 87 12.38 -10.14 -2.15
C LEU A 87 13.55 -10.88 -1.49
N ARG A 88 13.33 -11.53 -0.35
CA ARG A 88 14.33 -12.40 0.30
C ARG A 88 14.74 -13.60 -0.56
N LEU A 89 13.86 -14.10 -1.41
CA LEU A 89 14.20 -15.15 -2.35
C LEU A 89 15.14 -14.65 -3.46
N ARG A 90 14.97 -13.39 -3.86
CA ARG A 90 15.69 -12.81 -5.01
C ARG A 90 17.00 -12.11 -4.62
N TYR A 91 17.08 -11.57 -3.42
CA TYR A 91 18.11 -10.62 -3.03
C TYR A 91 18.80 -10.99 -1.72
N LEU A 92 20.06 -10.63 -1.62
CA LEU A 92 20.81 -10.69 -0.36
C LEU A 92 20.28 -9.62 0.62
N GLU A 93 20.50 -9.82 1.91
CA GLU A 93 19.98 -8.97 3.01
C GLU A 93 20.29 -7.48 2.87
N LYS A 94 21.41 -7.13 2.25
CA LYS A 94 21.85 -5.73 2.05
C LYS A 94 21.32 -5.10 0.77
N HIS A 95 20.51 -5.83 -0.02
CA HIS A 95 19.98 -5.26 -1.26
C HIS A 95 19.01 -4.09 -0.94
N PRO A 96 19.14 -2.92 -1.63
CA PRO A 96 18.35 -1.73 -1.29
C PRO A 96 16.84 -1.95 -1.28
N ASP A 97 16.31 -2.78 -2.19
CA ASP A 97 14.88 -3.07 -2.26
C ASP A 97 14.41 -3.90 -1.08
N LEU A 98 15.20 -4.89 -0.66
CA LEU A 98 14.87 -5.70 0.51
C LEU A 98 14.95 -4.86 1.80
N VAL A 99 16.00 -4.03 1.94
CA VAL A 99 16.15 -3.13 3.09
C VAL A 99 14.96 -2.18 3.18
N ALA A 100 14.55 -1.57 2.05
CA ALA A 100 13.40 -0.68 2.00
C ALA A 100 12.09 -1.39 2.36
N GLN A 101 11.89 -2.63 1.87
CA GLN A 101 10.67 -3.39 2.19
C GLN A 101 10.66 -3.85 3.67
N VAL A 102 11.79 -4.23 4.24
CA VAL A 102 11.91 -4.55 5.66
C VAL A 102 11.56 -3.32 6.52
N ALA A 103 12.09 -2.15 6.18
CA ALA A 103 11.77 -0.90 6.88
C ALA A 103 10.28 -0.54 6.75
N ARG A 104 9.68 -0.75 5.56
CA ARG A 104 8.24 -0.56 5.32
C ARG A 104 7.40 -1.41 6.26
N VAL A 105 7.66 -2.71 6.31
CA VAL A 105 6.96 -3.66 7.19
C VAL A 105 7.11 -3.26 8.66
N ALA A 106 8.32 -3.00 9.12
CA ALA A 106 8.59 -2.62 10.50
C ALA A 106 7.84 -1.34 10.93
N ALA A 107 7.76 -0.35 10.03
CA ALA A 107 7.05 0.90 10.30
C ALA A 107 5.52 0.69 10.36
N MET A 108 4.95 -0.14 9.49
CA MET A 108 3.52 -0.48 9.51
C MET A 108 3.16 -1.25 10.79
N GLU A 109 3.97 -2.24 11.18
CA GLU A 109 3.80 -2.97 12.44
C GLU A 109 3.93 -2.05 13.66
N GLY A 110 4.90 -1.12 13.65
CA GLY A 110 5.08 -0.11 14.68
C GLY A 110 3.87 0.81 14.83
N GLN A 111 3.30 1.24 13.71
CA GLN A 111 2.08 2.05 13.70
C GLN A 111 0.88 1.29 14.28
N LEU A 112 0.70 0.02 13.94
CA LEU A 112 -0.39 -0.83 14.49
C LEU A 112 -0.21 -1.13 15.97
N ARG A 113 1.03 -1.30 16.47
CA ARG A 113 1.28 -1.43 17.91
C ARG A 113 0.87 -0.15 18.67
N SER A 114 1.11 1.01 18.09
CA SER A 114 0.75 2.31 18.70
C SER A 114 -0.73 2.63 18.57
N VAL A 115 -1.33 2.31 17.43
CA VAL A 115 -2.72 2.57 17.11
C VAL A 115 -3.29 1.34 16.37
N PRO A 116 -3.87 0.35 17.08
CA PRO A 116 -4.32 -0.90 16.47
C PRO A 116 -5.36 -0.75 15.37
N ALA A 117 -6.22 0.27 15.45
CA ALA A 117 -7.24 0.57 14.45
C ALA A 117 -6.75 1.58 13.39
N SER A 118 -5.45 1.61 13.08
CA SER A 118 -4.90 2.53 12.07
C SER A 118 -5.51 2.25 10.70
N PRO A 119 -6.06 3.26 10.01
CA PRO A 119 -6.57 3.12 8.66
C PRO A 119 -5.48 2.71 7.66
N GLU A 120 -5.83 1.91 6.66
CA GLU A 120 -4.89 1.38 5.66
C GLU A 120 -4.11 2.48 4.93
N ALA A 121 -4.77 3.60 4.58
CA ALA A 121 -4.11 4.74 3.95
C ALA A 121 -2.97 5.33 4.80
N LEU A 122 -3.13 5.34 6.12
CA LEU A 122 -2.06 5.77 7.04
C LEU A 122 -0.95 4.73 7.13
N LEU A 123 -1.29 3.45 7.21
CA LEU A 123 -0.30 2.36 7.23
C LEU A 123 0.56 2.39 5.97
N GLU A 124 -0.06 2.52 4.80
CA GLU A 124 0.66 2.65 3.54
C GLU A 124 1.60 3.85 3.52
N ALA A 125 1.10 5.02 3.94
CA ALA A 125 1.90 6.24 3.94
C ALA A 125 3.10 6.17 4.90
N VAL A 126 2.93 5.58 6.08
CA VAL A 126 3.99 5.36 7.08
C VAL A 126 5.02 4.37 6.55
N GLY A 127 4.58 3.27 5.96
CA GLY A 127 5.46 2.29 5.34
C GLY A 127 6.29 2.89 4.20
N GLU A 128 5.66 3.69 3.34
CA GLU A 128 6.34 4.37 2.23
C GLU A 128 7.37 5.40 2.73
N LEU A 129 7.06 6.13 3.82
CA LEU A 129 8.01 7.07 4.44
C LEU A 129 9.25 6.33 4.94
N ALA A 130 9.07 5.21 5.63
CA ALA A 130 10.17 4.40 6.12
C ALA A 130 11.02 3.82 4.99
N ALA A 131 10.39 3.30 3.94
CA ALA A 131 11.09 2.81 2.75
C ALA A 131 11.93 3.90 2.06
N ARG A 132 11.41 5.14 1.97
CA ARG A 132 12.16 6.28 1.44
C ARG A 132 13.32 6.67 2.33
N GLY A 133 13.17 6.62 3.65
CA GLY A 133 14.21 6.92 4.62
C GLY A 133 15.43 6.00 4.54
N THR A 134 15.31 4.80 3.96
CA THR A 134 16.47 3.92 3.70
C THR A 134 17.36 4.38 2.54
N ARG A 135 16.84 5.26 1.67
CA ARG A 135 17.51 5.67 0.41
C ARG A 135 17.74 7.17 0.32
N LEU A 136 17.01 7.96 1.05
CA LEU A 136 17.01 9.41 0.96
C LEU A 136 17.31 10.02 2.32
N ALA A 137 18.10 11.08 2.33
CA ALA A 137 18.30 11.88 3.53
C ALA A 137 16.98 12.55 3.96
N GLU A 138 16.83 12.84 5.24
CA GLU A 138 15.61 13.45 5.81
C GLU A 138 15.28 14.81 5.19
N GLN A 139 16.30 15.56 4.72
CA GLN A 139 16.10 16.85 4.04
C GLN A 139 15.72 16.69 2.56
N HIS A 140 15.72 15.47 2.01
CA HIS A 140 15.43 15.27 0.59
C HIS A 140 13.96 15.64 0.30
N PRO A 141 13.65 16.43 -0.78
CA PRO A 141 12.30 16.89 -1.06
C PRO A 141 11.24 15.78 -1.12
N LYS A 142 11.58 14.62 -1.69
CA LYS A 142 10.66 13.45 -1.76
C LYS A 142 10.40 12.83 -0.38
N TYR A 143 11.36 12.86 0.54
CA TYR A 143 11.18 12.39 1.92
C TYR A 143 10.27 13.37 2.68
N LEU A 144 10.60 14.67 2.65
CA LEU A 144 9.80 15.72 3.28
C LEU A 144 8.36 15.75 2.79
N ASP A 145 8.17 15.55 1.49
CA ASP A 145 6.84 15.45 0.89
C ASP A 145 6.03 14.29 1.45
N GLN A 146 6.62 13.10 1.54
CA GLN A 146 5.97 11.95 2.15
C GLN A 146 5.72 12.15 3.64
N ALA A 147 6.63 12.79 4.35
CA ALA A 147 6.45 13.14 5.77
C ALA A 147 5.25 14.07 5.98
N ARG A 148 5.06 15.06 5.11
CA ARG A 148 3.87 15.95 5.12
C ARG A 148 2.58 15.16 4.88
N LYS A 149 2.59 14.20 3.94
CA LYS A 149 1.44 13.31 3.70
C LYS A 149 1.09 12.52 4.96
N VAL A 150 2.08 11.90 5.60
CA VAL A 150 1.87 11.16 6.85
C VAL A 150 1.32 12.07 7.96
N ALA A 151 1.85 13.28 8.09
CA ALA A 151 1.37 14.24 9.09
C ALA A 151 -0.10 14.63 8.87
N ALA A 152 -0.49 14.94 7.64
CA ALA A 152 -1.88 15.25 7.30
C ALA A 152 -2.81 14.06 7.57
N LEU A 153 -2.42 12.85 7.15
CA LEU A 153 -3.21 11.63 7.41
C LEU A 153 -3.37 11.36 8.91
N ARG A 154 -2.31 11.49 9.71
CA ARG A 154 -2.39 11.33 11.17
C ARG A 154 -3.34 12.33 11.79
N ARG A 155 -3.25 13.61 11.40
CA ARG A 155 -4.09 14.69 11.94
C ARG A 155 -5.57 14.42 11.72
N HIS A 156 -5.97 14.01 10.52
CA HIS A 156 -7.37 13.82 10.19
C HIS A 156 -7.91 12.44 10.53
N LEU A 157 -7.15 11.38 10.26
CA LEU A 157 -7.64 10.01 10.43
C LEU A 157 -7.64 9.54 11.89
N LEU A 158 -6.73 10.07 12.73
CA LEU A 158 -6.66 9.72 14.15
C LEU A 158 -7.35 10.76 15.05
N ALA A 159 -7.83 11.86 14.50
CA ALA A 159 -8.58 12.85 15.28
C ALA A 159 -9.87 12.25 15.84
N PRO A 160 -10.24 12.56 17.10
CA PRO A 160 -11.57 12.23 17.61
C PRO A 160 -12.64 13.00 16.82
N GLY A 161 -13.74 12.35 16.48
CA GLY A 161 -14.84 13.01 15.77
C GLY A 161 -15.80 12.01 15.19
N THR A 162 -16.98 12.50 14.79
CA THR A 162 -18.08 11.73 14.19
C THR A 162 -18.01 11.62 12.68
N ASP A 163 -17.06 12.34 12.05
CA ASP A 163 -16.89 12.32 10.61
C ASP A 163 -16.56 10.91 10.10
N GLY A 164 -17.18 10.52 8.99
CA GLY A 164 -16.91 9.25 8.33
C GLY A 164 -15.45 9.12 7.89
N ALA A 165 -14.92 7.90 7.82
CA ALA A 165 -13.54 7.64 7.44
C ALA A 165 -13.18 8.22 6.05
N GLU A 166 -14.12 8.16 5.10
CA GLU A 166 -13.94 8.72 3.76
C GLU A 166 -13.79 10.24 3.78
N LEU A 167 -14.62 10.94 4.57
CA LEU A 167 -14.55 12.39 4.71
C LEU A 167 -13.22 12.82 5.34
N ARG A 168 -12.80 12.14 6.39
CA ARG A 168 -11.51 12.40 7.05
C ARG A 168 -10.34 12.17 6.10
N LEU A 169 -10.40 11.12 5.28
CA LEU A 169 -9.36 10.85 4.27
C LEU A 169 -9.34 11.95 3.19
N ALA A 170 -10.50 12.36 2.68
CA ALA A 170 -10.59 13.42 1.68
C ALA A 170 -10.03 14.76 2.22
N ARG A 171 -10.34 15.12 3.45
CA ARG A 171 -9.78 16.32 4.13
C ARG A 171 -8.27 16.22 4.33
N ALA A 172 -7.75 15.05 4.72
CA ALA A 172 -6.31 14.83 4.85
C ALA A 172 -5.57 15.01 3.52
N LEU A 173 -6.14 14.47 2.43
CA LEU A 173 -5.59 14.62 1.09
C LEU A 173 -5.69 16.08 0.60
N GLN A 174 -6.78 16.77 0.89
CA GLN A 174 -6.93 18.20 0.56
C GLN A 174 -5.86 19.05 1.27
N GLU A 175 -5.62 18.83 2.56
CA GLU A 175 -4.54 19.50 3.30
C GLU A 175 -3.16 19.22 2.69
N TYR A 176 -2.88 17.94 2.41
CA TYR A 176 -1.60 17.55 1.81
C TYR A 176 -1.38 18.18 0.44
N TYR A 177 -2.38 18.16 -0.43
CA TYR A 177 -2.26 18.72 -1.77
C TYR A 177 -2.34 20.25 -1.79
N GLY A 178 -3.04 20.88 -0.84
CA GLY A 178 -3.08 22.34 -0.69
C GLY A 178 -1.73 22.97 -0.41
N GLY A 179 -0.77 22.20 0.15
CA GLY A 179 0.62 22.64 0.25
C GLY A 179 1.42 22.58 -1.07
N ARG A 180 0.83 22.07 -2.18
CA ARG A 180 1.50 21.84 -3.47
C ARG A 180 0.79 22.49 -4.65
N TYR A 181 -0.50 22.63 -4.59
CA TYR A 181 -1.36 23.10 -5.66
C TYR A 181 -2.22 24.27 -5.19
N ASP A 182 -2.50 25.19 -6.09
CA ASP A 182 -3.47 26.25 -5.84
C ASP A 182 -4.92 25.70 -5.82
N ALA A 183 -5.86 26.52 -5.36
CA ALA A 183 -7.25 26.12 -5.19
C ALA A 183 -7.95 25.77 -6.50
N ASN A 184 -7.46 26.28 -7.64
CA ASN A 184 -8.04 26.04 -8.97
C ASN A 184 -7.45 24.79 -9.65
N HIS A 185 -6.45 24.15 -9.04
CA HIS A 185 -5.89 22.92 -9.61
C HIS A 185 -6.95 21.81 -9.71
N PRO A 186 -7.05 21.07 -10.82
CA PRO A 186 -8.10 20.06 -11.04
C PRO A 186 -8.26 19.09 -9.87
N LYS A 187 -7.15 18.66 -9.27
CA LYS A 187 -7.15 17.75 -8.12
C LYS A 187 -7.72 18.37 -6.85
N MET A 188 -7.54 19.66 -6.63
CA MET A 188 -8.11 20.39 -5.50
C MET A 188 -9.62 20.57 -5.68
N LEU A 189 -10.07 20.87 -6.91
CA LEU A 189 -11.49 20.96 -7.25
C LEU A 189 -12.20 19.61 -7.09
N GLU A 190 -11.57 18.52 -7.53
CA GLU A 190 -12.10 17.16 -7.35
C GLU A 190 -12.28 16.83 -5.86
N LEU A 191 -11.26 17.06 -5.03
CA LEU A 191 -11.33 16.81 -3.58
C LEU A 191 -12.38 17.69 -2.90
N ALA A 192 -12.49 18.96 -3.28
CA ALA A 192 -13.52 19.85 -2.76
C ALA A 192 -14.93 19.33 -3.10
N GLY A 193 -15.14 18.85 -4.33
CA GLY A 193 -16.39 18.21 -4.75
C GLY A 193 -16.71 16.93 -3.96
N GLN A 194 -15.70 16.08 -3.73
CA GLN A 194 -15.84 14.85 -2.92
C GLN A 194 -16.22 15.19 -1.47
N ILE A 195 -15.53 16.15 -0.84
CA ILE A 195 -15.83 16.61 0.51
C ILE A 195 -17.28 17.12 0.61
N ALA A 196 -17.68 18.02 -0.30
CA ALA A 196 -19.03 18.56 -0.31
C ALA A 196 -20.11 17.48 -0.51
N ALA A 197 -19.83 16.42 -1.25
CA ALA A 197 -20.73 15.29 -1.42
C ALA A 197 -20.82 14.41 -0.16
N LEU A 198 -19.71 14.23 0.57
CA LEU A 198 -19.66 13.44 1.80
C LEU A 198 -20.26 14.18 3.01
N GLU A 199 -20.20 15.50 3.05
CA GLU A 199 -20.82 16.32 4.09
C GLU A 199 -22.35 16.39 4.02
N LYS A 200 -22.94 16.00 2.89
CA LYS A 200 -24.40 15.97 2.68
C LYS A 200 -25.04 14.62 3.04
N LYS A 201 -24.25 13.63 3.33
CA LYS A 201 -24.71 12.28 3.73
C LYS A 201 -24.91 12.18 5.24
#